data_3badf018ba2a36ff627eb0c26c6f7f5d
#
_entry.id   3badf018ba2a36ff627eb0c26c6f7f5d
#
_cell.length_a   1.000
_cell.length_b   1.000
_cell.length_c   1.000
_cell.angle_alpha   90.00
_cell.angle_beta   90.00
_cell.angle_gamma   90.00
#
_symmetry.space_group_name_H-M   'P 1'
#
loop_
_entity.id
_entity.type
_entity.pdbx_description
1 polymer ?
#
loop_
_entity_poly.entity_id
_entity_poly.type
_entity_poly.pdbx_seq_one_letter_code
_entity_poly.pdbx_strand_id
1 'polypeptide(L)'
;MISLLYKGGFAMVEKIMKDEHLVTEERKAKSSNGMVILILNIVLMVASIFSIIIGANLISNTGNLFGILFIVIGVIYLMIVGPILFAGLKVLKPNEALVLTLFGKYTGTLKGEGFFFVNPFSSAVSPASKNTSTGSLGTQDHIKVSANEINIPSQRSKKISLKAMTLNNDKQKINDQMGNPIIIGVVVIWKVVNTAKAVFNVDNYAEYLSIQTDSALRDITRLYPYDSVNDDNEKSLRGSSLEVAEKL
;
A
#
# COMPACT_ATOMS: atom_id res chain seq x y z
N MET A 1 32.49 24.89 2.30
CA MET A 1 31.33 25.28 3.15
C MET A 1 30.02 24.64 2.67
N ILE A 2 29.78 24.42 1.39
CA ILE A 2 28.57 23.79 0.82
C ILE A 2 28.50 22.27 1.12
N SER A 3 29.64 21.57 1.19
CA SER A 3 29.67 20.11 1.48
C SER A 3 29.28 19.75 2.91
N LEU A 4 29.39 20.69 3.86
CA LEU A 4 28.98 20.48 5.25
C LEU A 4 27.46 20.60 5.45
N LEU A 5 26.78 21.42 4.64
CA LEU A 5 25.32 21.54 4.66
C LEU A 5 24.64 20.29 4.07
N TYR A 6 25.26 19.65 3.07
CA TYR A 6 24.73 18.43 2.45
C TYR A 6 24.83 17.20 3.38
N LYS A 7 25.95 17.05 4.10
CA LYS A 7 26.10 16.01 5.13
C LYS A 7 25.16 16.21 6.33
N GLY A 8 24.90 17.46 6.70
CA GLY A 8 23.96 17.78 7.78
C GLY A 8 22.51 17.46 7.45
N GLY A 9 22.09 17.70 6.22
CA GLY A 9 20.73 17.38 5.74
C GLY A 9 20.48 15.87 5.69
N PHE A 10 21.43 15.11 5.16
CA PHE A 10 21.31 13.65 5.07
C PHE A 10 21.33 12.98 6.46
N ALA A 11 22.22 13.45 7.35
CA ALA A 11 22.26 12.96 8.74
C ALA A 11 21.01 13.33 9.54
N MET A 12 20.36 14.46 9.23
CA MET A 12 19.12 14.87 9.87
C MET A 12 17.93 14.04 9.37
N VAL A 13 17.87 13.73 8.08
CA VAL A 13 16.87 12.82 7.49
C VAL A 13 17.07 11.39 8.01
N GLU A 14 18.32 10.91 8.12
CA GLU A 14 18.63 9.61 8.70
C GLU A 14 18.27 9.54 10.20
N LYS A 15 18.45 10.64 10.92
CA LYS A 15 18.07 10.76 12.34
C LYS A 15 16.55 10.80 12.52
N ILE A 16 15.83 11.49 11.64
CA ILE A 16 14.35 11.52 11.62
C ILE A 16 13.79 10.14 11.26
N MET A 17 14.45 9.39 10.36
CA MET A 17 14.07 8.01 10.03
C MET A 17 14.38 7.00 11.12
N LYS A 18 15.23 7.35 12.08
CA LYS A 18 15.64 6.53 13.23
C LYS A 18 14.80 6.76 14.49
N ASP A 19 13.88 7.71 14.45
CA ASP A 19 12.97 7.96 15.56
C ASP A 19 12.11 6.72 15.86
N GLU A 20 12.00 6.37 17.14
CA GLU A 20 11.37 5.16 17.68
C GLU A 20 9.90 4.95 17.28
N HIS A 21 9.27 5.92 16.66
CA HIS A 21 7.86 5.88 16.23
C HIS A 21 7.65 5.40 14.78
N LEU A 22 8.71 5.32 13.96
CA LEU A 22 8.58 4.84 12.58
C LEU A 22 8.50 3.31 12.56
N VAL A 23 7.48 2.79 11.87
CA VAL A 23 7.34 1.34 11.67
C VAL A 23 8.46 0.85 10.77
N THR A 24 9.53 0.34 11.36
CA THR A 24 10.73 -0.09 10.63
C THR A 24 10.67 -1.56 10.20
N GLU A 25 9.92 -2.39 10.92
CA GLU A 25 9.88 -3.83 10.68
C GLU A 25 8.50 -4.30 10.22
N GLU A 26 8.50 -5.11 9.16
CA GLU A 26 7.31 -5.76 8.68
C GLU A 26 7.02 -7.02 9.50
N ARG A 27 5.80 -7.11 10.05
CA ARG A 27 5.33 -8.27 10.80
C ARG A 27 4.27 -9.01 10.01
N LYS A 28 4.34 -10.34 10.00
CA LYS A 28 3.30 -11.15 9.39
C LYS A 28 2.01 -11.05 10.22
N ALA A 29 0.89 -10.73 9.55
CA ALA A 29 -0.41 -10.69 10.21
C ALA A 29 -0.82 -12.09 10.68
N LYS A 30 -1.41 -12.18 11.88
CA LYS A 30 -2.05 -13.41 12.33
C LYS A 30 -3.30 -13.64 11.49
N SER A 31 -3.31 -14.74 10.75
CA SER A 31 -4.43 -15.14 9.89
C SER A 31 -4.72 -16.60 10.04
N SER A 32 -5.98 -16.96 9.93
CA SER A 32 -6.46 -18.34 9.88
C SER A 32 -6.95 -18.66 8.47
N ASN A 33 -7.15 -19.94 8.18
CA ASN A 33 -7.71 -20.35 6.90
C ASN A 33 -9.15 -19.84 6.76
N GLY A 34 -9.37 -18.92 5.79
CA GLY A 34 -10.68 -18.30 5.58
C GLY A 34 -11.74 -19.28 5.10
N MET A 35 -11.37 -20.33 4.35
CA MET A 35 -12.31 -21.33 3.85
C MET A 35 -12.96 -22.11 5.01
N VAL A 36 -12.14 -22.53 5.97
CA VAL A 36 -12.64 -23.27 7.15
C VAL A 36 -13.59 -22.42 7.97
N ILE A 37 -13.23 -21.15 8.20
CA ILE A 37 -14.08 -20.24 8.99
C ILE A 37 -15.35 -19.88 8.23
N LEU A 38 -15.29 -19.72 6.91
CA LEU A 38 -16.46 -19.48 6.09
C LEU A 38 -17.46 -20.65 6.19
N ILE A 39 -17.00 -21.89 5.99
CA ILE A 39 -17.84 -23.08 6.08
C ILE A 39 -18.42 -23.20 7.49
N LEU A 40 -17.57 -23.04 8.52
CA LEU A 40 -18.02 -23.09 9.91
C LEU A 40 -19.10 -22.05 10.21
N ASN A 41 -18.92 -20.80 9.73
CA ASN A 41 -19.89 -19.73 9.93
C ASN A 41 -21.23 -20.03 9.25
N ILE A 42 -21.20 -20.58 8.01
CA ILE A 42 -22.42 -20.99 7.31
C ILE A 42 -23.16 -22.09 8.07
N VAL A 43 -22.43 -23.12 8.54
CA VAL A 43 -23.03 -24.19 9.34
C VAL A 43 -23.67 -23.67 10.62
N LEU A 44 -23.00 -22.75 11.32
CA LEU A 44 -23.52 -22.12 12.53
C LEU A 44 -24.70 -21.20 12.25
N MET A 45 -24.77 -20.52 11.11
CA MET A 45 -25.92 -19.74 10.68
C MET A 45 -27.15 -20.65 10.43
N VAL A 46 -26.95 -21.78 9.77
CA VAL A 46 -28.03 -22.77 9.58
C VAL A 46 -28.46 -23.33 10.93
N ALA A 47 -27.52 -23.68 11.80
CA ALA A 47 -27.85 -24.18 13.16
C ALA A 47 -28.62 -23.14 14.00
N SER A 48 -28.33 -21.84 13.82
CA SER A 48 -29.05 -20.76 14.51
C SER A 48 -30.50 -20.66 14.06
N ILE A 49 -30.79 -20.92 12.78
CA ILE A 49 -32.17 -20.99 12.27
C ILE A 49 -32.91 -22.17 12.92
N PHE A 50 -32.28 -23.34 12.98
CA PHE A 50 -32.88 -24.50 13.68
C PHE A 50 -33.10 -24.22 15.17
N SER A 51 -32.16 -23.52 15.82
CA SER A 51 -32.32 -23.09 17.23
C SER A 51 -33.56 -22.23 17.43
N ILE A 52 -33.86 -21.28 16.53
CA ILE A 52 -35.03 -20.44 16.59
C ILE A 52 -36.32 -21.28 16.44
N ILE A 53 -36.34 -22.22 15.48
CA ILE A 53 -37.50 -23.10 15.25
C ILE A 53 -37.75 -23.99 16.46
N ILE A 54 -36.71 -24.60 17.02
CA ILE A 54 -36.81 -25.44 18.24
C ILE A 54 -37.34 -24.60 19.41
N GLY A 55 -36.79 -23.41 19.61
CA GLY A 55 -37.21 -22.48 20.65
C GLY A 55 -38.72 -22.12 20.55
N ALA A 56 -39.18 -21.80 19.33
CA ALA A 56 -40.59 -21.51 19.07
C ALA A 56 -41.51 -22.71 19.38
N ASN A 57 -41.13 -23.92 18.96
CA ASN A 57 -41.85 -25.15 19.23
C ASN A 57 -41.93 -25.49 20.74
N LEU A 58 -40.82 -25.26 21.49
CA LEU A 58 -40.82 -25.46 22.95
C LEU A 58 -41.79 -24.54 23.66
N ILE A 59 -41.88 -23.29 23.24
CA ILE A 59 -42.82 -22.33 23.82
C ILE A 59 -44.27 -22.75 23.51
N SER A 60 -44.54 -23.07 22.23
CA SER A 60 -45.87 -23.38 21.75
C SER A 60 -46.44 -24.66 22.36
N ASN A 61 -45.65 -25.73 22.47
CA ASN A 61 -46.13 -27.05 22.88
C ASN A 61 -46.02 -27.29 24.39
N THR A 62 -45.01 -26.70 25.05
CA THR A 62 -44.71 -27.02 26.47
C THR A 62 -44.84 -25.83 27.41
N GLY A 63 -45.02 -24.62 26.88
CA GLY A 63 -45.03 -23.39 27.69
C GLY A 63 -43.68 -23.11 28.36
N ASN A 64 -42.59 -23.74 27.91
CA ASN A 64 -41.32 -23.73 28.58
C ASN A 64 -40.53 -22.46 28.23
N LEU A 65 -40.22 -21.64 29.24
CA LEU A 65 -39.49 -20.39 29.11
C LEU A 65 -38.05 -20.57 28.56
N PHE A 66 -37.44 -21.77 28.63
CA PHE A 66 -36.17 -22.07 28.01
C PHE A 66 -36.19 -21.90 26.48
N GLY A 67 -37.37 -22.01 25.84
CA GLY A 67 -37.52 -21.74 24.42
C GLY A 67 -37.13 -20.30 24.03
N ILE A 68 -37.35 -19.33 24.93
CA ILE A 68 -36.93 -17.93 24.72
C ILE A 68 -35.43 -17.84 24.60
N LEU A 69 -34.69 -18.59 25.43
CA LEU A 69 -33.21 -18.58 25.38
C LEU A 69 -32.68 -19.04 24.01
N PHE A 70 -33.25 -20.13 23.44
CA PHE A 70 -32.87 -20.62 22.12
C PHE A 70 -33.16 -19.62 21.01
N ILE A 71 -34.30 -18.92 21.08
CA ILE A 71 -34.62 -17.86 20.11
C ILE A 71 -33.65 -16.71 20.22
N VAL A 72 -33.34 -16.21 21.42
CA VAL A 72 -32.47 -15.09 21.64
C VAL A 72 -31.07 -15.40 21.15
N ILE A 73 -30.50 -16.57 21.47
CA ILE A 73 -29.17 -16.99 21.00
C ILE A 73 -29.14 -17.08 19.47
N GLY A 74 -30.17 -17.69 18.85
CA GLY A 74 -30.24 -17.83 17.40
C GLY A 74 -30.33 -16.47 16.69
N VAL A 75 -31.11 -15.54 17.18
CA VAL A 75 -31.27 -14.19 16.62
C VAL A 75 -29.98 -13.39 16.78
N ILE A 76 -29.34 -13.41 17.96
CA ILE A 76 -28.06 -12.71 18.19
C ILE A 76 -26.96 -13.22 17.25
N TYR A 77 -26.88 -14.55 17.08
CA TYR A 77 -25.89 -15.13 16.18
C TYR A 77 -26.13 -14.68 14.73
N LEU A 78 -27.35 -14.79 14.25
CA LEU A 78 -27.71 -14.48 12.86
C LEU A 78 -27.57 -12.99 12.52
N MET A 79 -27.98 -12.10 13.46
CA MET A 79 -27.96 -10.66 13.23
C MET A 79 -26.61 -9.99 13.50
N ILE A 80 -25.85 -10.49 14.47
CA ILE A 80 -24.63 -9.83 14.95
C ILE A 80 -23.37 -10.65 14.64
N VAL A 81 -23.29 -11.89 15.13
CA VAL A 81 -22.05 -12.67 15.08
C VAL A 81 -21.72 -13.10 13.65
N GLY A 82 -22.69 -13.62 12.92
CA GLY A 82 -22.51 -14.08 11.54
C GLY A 82 -21.98 -12.99 10.61
N PRO A 83 -22.63 -11.82 10.49
CA PRO A 83 -22.15 -10.72 9.66
C PRO A 83 -20.77 -10.19 10.07
N ILE A 84 -20.47 -10.12 11.37
CA ILE A 84 -19.15 -9.69 11.86
C ILE A 84 -18.07 -10.66 11.40
N LEU A 85 -18.30 -11.97 11.47
CA LEU A 85 -17.33 -12.97 11.01
C LEU A 85 -17.10 -12.86 9.51
N PHE A 86 -18.10 -12.56 8.69
CA PHE A 86 -17.91 -12.31 7.25
C PHE A 86 -17.00 -11.10 6.98
N ALA A 87 -17.07 -10.05 7.79
CA ALA A 87 -16.21 -8.87 7.64
C ALA A 87 -14.70 -9.18 7.79
N GLY A 88 -14.38 -10.25 8.55
CA GLY A 88 -13.00 -10.72 8.75
C GLY A 88 -12.41 -11.49 7.57
N LEU A 89 -13.21 -11.89 6.58
CA LEU A 89 -12.75 -12.65 5.43
C LEU A 89 -12.08 -11.73 4.39
N LYS A 90 -10.87 -12.09 3.97
CA LYS A 90 -10.08 -11.33 2.99
C LYS A 90 -9.52 -12.26 1.92
N VAL A 91 -9.65 -11.87 0.65
CA VAL A 91 -9.10 -12.59 -0.49
C VAL A 91 -7.90 -11.83 -1.01
N LEU A 92 -6.75 -12.49 -1.14
CA LEU A 92 -5.56 -11.95 -1.78
C LEU A 92 -5.24 -12.72 -3.04
N LYS A 93 -4.85 -11.98 -4.08
CA LYS A 93 -4.31 -12.55 -5.32
C LYS A 93 -2.80 -12.73 -5.22
N PRO A 94 -2.19 -13.52 -6.13
CA PRO A 94 -0.73 -13.61 -6.22
C PRO A 94 -0.08 -12.23 -6.36
N ASN A 95 1.02 -12.02 -5.63
CA ASN A 95 1.76 -10.75 -5.62
C ASN A 95 0.93 -9.54 -5.13
N GLU A 96 -0.04 -9.77 -4.25
CA GLU A 96 -0.73 -8.73 -3.51
C GLU A 96 -0.39 -8.82 -2.01
N ALA A 97 -0.37 -7.69 -1.35
CA ALA A 97 -0.24 -7.59 0.10
C ALA A 97 -1.30 -6.67 0.68
N LEU A 98 -1.67 -6.91 1.94
CA LEU A 98 -2.65 -6.12 2.66
C LEU A 98 -2.07 -5.72 4.02
N VAL A 99 -1.87 -4.45 4.25
CA VAL A 99 -1.39 -3.90 5.53
C VAL A 99 -2.59 -3.67 6.43
N LEU A 100 -2.56 -4.31 7.60
CA LEU A 100 -3.67 -4.29 8.56
C LEU A 100 -3.34 -3.45 9.78
N THR A 101 -4.28 -2.61 10.16
CA THR A 101 -4.28 -1.85 11.41
C THR A 101 -5.50 -2.20 12.25
N LEU A 102 -5.33 -2.21 13.55
CA LEU A 102 -6.40 -2.39 14.53
C LEU A 102 -6.43 -1.17 15.43
N PHE A 103 -7.50 -0.39 15.39
CA PHE A 103 -7.64 0.86 16.14
C PHE A 103 -6.45 1.81 15.97
N GLY A 104 -5.93 1.94 14.72
CA GLY A 104 -4.79 2.79 14.41
C GLY A 104 -3.41 2.15 14.64
N LYS A 105 -3.32 1.04 15.38
CA LYS A 105 -2.05 0.34 15.62
C LYS A 105 -1.76 -0.68 14.53
N TYR A 106 -0.55 -0.70 13.99
CA TYR A 106 -0.12 -1.71 13.03
C TYR A 106 -0.14 -3.12 13.64
N THR A 107 -0.90 -4.00 13.04
CA THR A 107 -1.06 -5.39 13.50
C THR A 107 -0.21 -6.36 12.70
N GLY A 108 0.00 -6.08 11.43
CA GLY A 108 0.81 -6.91 10.53
C GLY A 108 0.39 -6.78 9.08
N THR A 109 1.18 -7.38 8.21
CA THR A 109 0.92 -7.46 6.77
C THR A 109 0.54 -8.88 6.39
N LEU A 110 -0.53 -9.00 5.62
CA LEU A 110 -0.96 -10.23 4.99
C LEU A 110 -0.32 -10.31 3.61
N LYS A 111 0.52 -11.33 3.36
CA LYS A 111 1.19 -11.59 2.08
C LYS A 111 0.87 -13.00 1.60
N GLY A 112 0.90 -13.16 0.29
CA GLY A 112 0.64 -14.43 -0.37
C GLY A 112 -0.79 -14.51 -0.90
N GLU A 113 -1.01 -15.49 -1.77
CA GLU A 113 -2.30 -15.78 -2.37
C GLU A 113 -3.17 -16.63 -1.45
N GLY A 114 -4.46 -16.41 -1.50
CA GLY A 114 -5.41 -17.27 -0.80
C GLY A 114 -6.57 -16.53 -0.16
N PHE A 115 -7.32 -17.31 0.59
CA PHE A 115 -8.48 -16.86 1.33
C PHE A 115 -8.19 -16.92 2.82
N PHE A 116 -8.15 -15.78 3.46
CA PHE A 116 -7.70 -15.60 4.82
C PHE A 116 -8.82 -15.03 5.70
N PHE A 117 -8.82 -15.48 6.94
CA PHE A 117 -9.58 -14.84 7.99
C PHE A 117 -8.66 -14.05 8.91
N VAL A 118 -8.97 -12.79 9.09
CA VAL A 118 -8.28 -11.87 9.99
C VAL A 118 -9.27 -11.29 10.98
N ASN A 119 -8.78 -10.61 12.00
CA ASN A 119 -9.65 -9.94 12.96
C ASN A 119 -10.66 -9.03 12.22
N PRO A 120 -11.97 -9.22 12.37
CA PRO A 120 -13.01 -8.45 11.67
C PRO A 120 -12.94 -6.94 11.93
N PHE A 121 -12.39 -6.53 13.07
CA PHE A 121 -12.20 -5.12 13.42
C PHE A 121 -10.93 -4.50 12.83
N SER A 122 -10.10 -5.30 12.15
CA SER A 122 -8.93 -4.78 11.47
C SER A 122 -9.31 -4.07 10.17
N SER A 123 -8.77 -2.88 9.96
CA SER A 123 -8.90 -2.11 8.73
C SER A 123 -7.65 -2.23 7.87
N ALA A 124 -7.86 -2.26 6.55
CA ALA A 124 -6.77 -2.22 5.59
C ALA A 124 -6.40 -0.76 5.28
N VAL A 125 -5.12 -0.46 5.32
CA VAL A 125 -4.60 0.88 5.00
C VAL A 125 -4.30 0.96 3.51
N SER A 126 -4.71 2.06 2.86
CA SER A 126 -4.42 2.32 1.45
C SER A 126 -3.01 2.90 1.31
N PRO A 127 -2.19 2.41 0.38
CA PRO A 127 -0.81 2.87 0.20
C PRO A 127 -0.68 4.23 -0.50
N ALA A 128 -1.76 4.78 -1.01
CA ALA A 128 -1.76 6.07 -1.70
C ALA A 128 -2.95 6.90 -1.20
N SER A 129 -2.74 7.68 -0.15
CA SER A 129 -3.66 8.76 0.18
C SER A 129 -3.40 9.92 -0.79
N LYS A 130 -4.45 10.43 -1.45
CA LYS A 130 -4.33 11.66 -2.26
C LYS A 130 -4.22 12.93 -1.40
N ASN A 131 -4.28 12.79 -0.10
CA ASN A 131 -4.08 13.92 0.77
C ASN A 131 -2.57 14.13 0.95
N THR A 132 -1.95 14.70 -0.06
CA THR A 132 -0.60 15.23 0.02
C THR A 132 -0.64 16.35 1.04
N SER A 133 -0.12 16.11 2.23
CA SER A 133 0.05 17.13 3.27
C SER A 133 1.15 18.13 2.93
N THR A 134 1.87 17.91 1.86
CA THR A 134 2.87 18.85 1.32
C THR A 134 2.16 19.72 0.30
N GLY A 135 2.05 21.01 0.58
CA GLY A 135 1.37 22.02 -0.23
C GLY A 135 1.84 22.07 -1.67
N SER A 136 1.44 21.11 -2.46
CA SER A 136 1.41 21.21 -3.90
C SER A 136 0.33 22.22 -4.26
N LEU A 137 0.74 23.48 -4.39
CA LEU A 137 -0.02 24.49 -5.09
C LEU A 137 -0.19 24.04 -6.53
N GLY A 138 -1.34 23.43 -6.80
CA GLY A 138 -1.95 23.49 -8.11
C GLY A 138 -1.30 22.67 -9.21
N THR A 139 -1.88 21.57 -9.49
CA THR A 139 -2.51 21.48 -10.81
C THR A 139 -3.87 20.87 -10.53
N GLN A 140 -4.89 21.70 -10.53
CA GLN A 140 -6.26 21.26 -10.65
C GLN A 140 -6.28 20.39 -11.90
N ASP A 141 -6.34 19.08 -11.71
CA ASP A 141 -6.90 18.22 -12.73
C ASP A 141 -8.24 18.83 -13.07
N HIS A 142 -8.27 19.54 -14.19
CA HIS A 142 -9.50 20.02 -14.76
C HIS A 142 -10.43 18.82 -14.85
N ILE A 143 -11.41 18.81 -13.97
CA ILE A 143 -12.58 17.95 -14.09
C ILE A 143 -13.20 18.35 -15.42
N LYS A 144 -12.82 17.62 -16.48
CA LYS A 144 -13.59 17.63 -17.72
C LYS A 144 -14.91 16.96 -17.37
N VAL A 145 -15.87 17.77 -17.00
CA VAL A 145 -17.27 17.38 -16.90
C VAL A 145 -17.74 17.12 -18.34
N SER A 146 -17.46 15.92 -18.83
CA SER A 146 -18.13 15.41 -20.02
C SER A 146 -19.42 14.74 -19.54
N ALA A 147 -20.53 15.22 -19.99
CA ALA A 147 -21.88 15.04 -19.42
C ALA A 147 -22.44 13.60 -19.51
N ASN A 148 -21.66 12.55 -19.82
CA ASN A 148 -22.17 11.19 -20.02
C ASN A 148 -21.28 10.04 -19.47
N GLU A 149 -20.27 10.32 -18.64
CA GLU A 149 -19.59 9.23 -17.93
C GLU A 149 -19.81 9.41 -16.42
N ILE A 150 -20.57 8.51 -15.85
CA ILE A 150 -20.63 8.33 -14.39
C ILE A 150 -19.21 7.90 -13.98
N ASN A 151 -18.38 8.84 -13.62
CA ASN A 151 -17.10 8.59 -12.97
C ASN A 151 -17.40 8.01 -11.58
N ILE A 152 -17.60 6.71 -11.53
CA ILE A 152 -17.50 5.96 -10.30
C ILE A 152 -16.07 6.18 -9.84
N PRO A 153 -15.81 6.85 -8.70
CA PRO A 153 -14.46 7.01 -8.21
C PRO A 153 -13.87 5.62 -8.10
N SER A 154 -12.85 5.32 -8.89
CA SER A 154 -12.18 4.02 -8.85
C SER A 154 -11.77 3.80 -7.42
N GLN A 155 -12.49 2.92 -6.74
CA GLN A 155 -12.31 2.58 -5.33
C GLN A 155 -10.87 2.07 -5.21
N ARG A 156 -9.97 2.93 -4.74
CA ARG A 156 -8.55 2.63 -4.67
C ARG A 156 -8.39 1.35 -3.89
N SER A 157 -7.82 0.38 -4.55
CA SER A 157 -7.51 -0.89 -3.92
C SER A 157 -6.67 -0.64 -2.66
N LYS A 158 -7.16 -1.07 -1.51
CA LYS A 158 -6.40 -1.07 -0.26
C LYS A 158 -5.26 -2.09 -0.26
N LYS A 159 -5.10 -2.80 -1.37
CA LYS A 159 -4.07 -3.81 -1.58
C LYS A 159 -2.87 -3.21 -2.27
N ILE A 160 -1.70 -3.63 -1.87
CA ILE A 160 -0.41 -3.22 -2.40
C ILE A 160 0.05 -4.24 -3.41
N SER A 161 0.44 -3.80 -4.60
CA SER A 161 1.07 -4.67 -5.59
C SER A 161 2.54 -4.90 -5.21
N LEU A 162 2.94 -6.17 -5.21
CA LEU A 162 4.34 -6.60 -5.04
C LEU A 162 5.01 -6.91 -6.38
N LYS A 163 4.30 -6.68 -7.49
CA LYS A 163 4.83 -6.86 -8.85
C LYS A 163 5.86 -5.77 -9.15
N ALA A 164 6.75 -6.05 -10.09
CA ALA A 164 7.57 -5.00 -10.67
C ALA A 164 6.68 -3.98 -11.37
N MET A 165 6.95 -2.72 -11.11
CA MET A 165 6.26 -1.55 -11.67
C MET A 165 7.28 -0.69 -12.39
N THR A 166 6.83 0.04 -13.40
CA THR A 166 7.67 0.94 -14.17
C THR A 166 7.28 2.38 -13.87
N LEU A 167 8.27 3.18 -13.51
CA LEU A 167 8.16 4.63 -13.41
C LEU A 167 8.85 5.22 -14.64
N ASN A 168 8.10 5.91 -15.47
CA ASN A 168 8.65 6.69 -16.57
C ASN A 168 8.62 8.16 -16.15
N ASN A 169 9.80 8.71 -15.85
CA ASN A 169 9.93 10.13 -15.55
C ASN A 169 9.99 10.94 -16.82
N ASP A 170 9.38 12.10 -16.78
CA ASP A 170 9.36 13.03 -17.91
C ASP A 170 10.79 13.48 -18.28
N LYS A 171 10.97 13.76 -19.55
CA LYS A 171 12.23 14.29 -20.05
C LYS A 171 12.54 15.65 -19.41
N GLN A 172 13.70 15.77 -18.79
CA GLN A 172 14.15 16.97 -18.11
C GLN A 172 15.32 17.61 -18.87
N LYS A 173 15.37 18.94 -18.85
CA LYS A 173 16.54 19.70 -19.33
C LYS A 173 17.50 19.90 -18.17
N ILE A 174 18.69 19.29 -18.26
CA ILE A 174 19.71 19.29 -17.22
C ILE A 174 21.03 19.69 -17.88
N ASN A 175 21.90 20.41 -17.17
CA ASN A 175 23.24 20.71 -17.65
C ASN A 175 24.19 19.56 -17.27
N ASP A 176 25.03 19.17 -18.22
CA ASP A 176 26.15 18.23 -18.01
C ASP A 176 27.27 18.85 -17.19
N GLN A 177 28.39 18.13 -17.02
CA GLN A 177 29.58 18.60 -16.32
C GLN A 177 30.18 19.85 -16.96
N MET A 178 30.10 19.97 -18.29
CA MET A 178 30.64 21.14 -19.05
C MET A 178 29.64 22.31 -19.10
N GLY A 179 28.46 22.17 -18.56
CA GLY A 179 27.41 23.18 -18.59
C GLY A 179 26.52 23.13 -19.84
N ASN A 180 26.69 22.12 -20.71
CA ASN A 180 25.85 21.97 -21.89
C ASN A 180 24.45 21.50 -21.48
N PRO A 181 23.37 22.15 -21.99
CA PRO A 181 22.01 21.71 -21.69
C PRO A 181 21.66 20.46 -22.52
N ILE A 182 21.38 19.37 -21.83
CA ILE A 182 20.91 18.11 -22.42
C ILE A 182 19.49 17.80 -21.99
N ILE A 183 18.77 17.06 -22.83
CA ILE A 183 17.43 16.55 -22.51
C ILE A 183 17.56 15.06 -22.25
N ILE A 184 17.29 14.66 -21.02
CA ILE A 184 17.41 13.27 -20.58
C ILE A 184 16.13 12.81 -19.88
N GLY A 185 15.76 11.56 -20.11
CA GLY A 185 14.66 10.88 -19.42
C GLY A 185 15.14 9.56 -18.88
N VAL A 186 14.51 9.06 -17.83
CA VAL A 186 14.86 7.81 -17.20
C VAL A 186 13.60 6.95 -16.98
N VAL A 187 13.79 5.65 -17.15
CA VAL A 187 12.78 4.64 -16.85
C VAL A 187 13.29 3.78 -15.70
N VAL A 188 12.57 3.80 -14.57
CA VAL A 188 12.94 3.04 -13.37
C VAL A 188 12.00 1.86 -13.20
N ILE A 189 12.58 0.66 -13.09
CA ILE A 189 11.82 -0.57 -12.76
C ILE A 189 12.01 -0.82 -11.26
N TRP A 190 10.92 -0.87 -10.52
CA TRP A 190 10.92 -0.97 -9.07
C TRP A 190 9.83 -1.90 -8.54
N LYS A 191 9.95 -2.34 -7.30
CA LYS A 191 8.93 -3.15 -6.61
C LYS A 191 8.92 -2.84 -5.11
N VAL A 192 7.77 -3.02 -4.48
CA VAL A 192 7.63 -2.89 -3.02
C VAL A 192 8.17 -4.16 -2.35
N VAL A 193 9.20 -4.04 -1.53
CA VAL A 193 9.78 -5.13 -0.74
C VAL A 193 9.20 -5.14 0.67
N ASN A 194 9.20 -3.98 1.33
CA ASN A 194 8.66 -3.80 2.68
C ASN A 194 7.39 -2.95 2.62
N THR A 195 6.25 -3.60 2.80
CA THR A 195 4.94 -2.95 2.68
C THR A 195 4.62 -2.04 3.86
N ALA A 196 5.13 -2.35 5.06
CA ALA A 196 4.93 -1.52 6.24
C ALA A 196 5.65 -0.17 6.08
N LYS A 197 6.92 -0.18 5.64
CA LYS A 197 7.66 1.06 5.34
C LYS A 197 7.01 1.86 4.22
N ALA A 198 6.53 1.19 3.18
CA ALA A 198 5.89 1.87 2.05
C ALA A 198 4.58 2.59 2.42
N VAL A 199 3.89 2.14 3.48
CA VAL A 199 2.59 2.70 3.89
C VAL A 199 2.72 3.69 5.03
N PHE A 200 3.65 3.45 5.98
CA PHE A 200 3.71 4.25 7.20
C PHE A 200 4.84 5.27 7.23
N ASN A 201 5.90 5.06 6.44
CA ASN A 201 7.03 5.98 6.43
C ASN A 201 6.99 6.96 5.25
N VAL A 202 6.18 6.67 4.22
CA VAL A 202 6.04 7.51 3.03
C VAL A 202 4.57 7.68 2.70
N ASP A 203 4.14 8.91 2.50
CA ASP A 203 2.74 9.22 2.22
C ASP A 203 2.32 8.76 0.81
N ASN A 204 3.14 9.07 -0.19
CA ASN A 204 2.97 8.60 -1.56
C ASN A 204 4.31 8.07 -2.10
N TYR A 205 4.49 6.77 -2.05
CA TYR A 205 5.76 6.15 -2.45
C TYR A 205 6.07 6.29 -3.96
N ALA A 206 5.05 6.42 -4.82
CA ALA A 206 5.28 6.62 -6.25
C ALA A 206 5.80 8.03 -6.54
N GLU A 207 5.22 9.04 -5.92
CA GLU A 207 5.68 10.44 -6.01
C GLU A 207 7.05 10.61 -5.36
N TYR A 208 7.25 10.01 -4.18
CA TYR A 208 8.55 10.00 -3.51
C TYR A 208 9.65 9.42 -4.41
N LEU A 209 9.38 8.29 -5.06
CA LEU A 209 10.32 7.66 -5.99
C LEU A 209 10.61 8.56 -7.20
N SER A 210 9.59 9.21 -7.76
CA SER A 210 9.77 10.14 -8.88
C SER A 210 10.69 11.31 -8.50
N ILE A 211 10.43 11.94 -7.36
CA ILE A 211 11.25 13.07 -6.88
C ILE A 211 12.69 12.64 -6.60
N GLN A 212 12.90 11.48 -5.97
CA GLN A 212 14.23 10.95 -5.70
C GLN A 212 14.99 10.61 -6.99
N THR A 213 14.29 10.03 -7.95
CA THR A 213 14.86 9.72 -9.28
C THR A 213 15.29 10.99 -10.00
N ASP A 214 14.47 12.04 -9.98
CA ASP A 214 14.80 13.32 -10.58
C ASP A 214 16.02 13.97 -9.93
N SER A 215 16.11 13.91 -8.62
CA SER A 215 17.25 14.45 -7.87
C SER A 215 18.52 13.67 -8.19
N ALA A 216 18.48 12.34 -8.15
CA ALA A 216 19.60 11.48 -8.45
C ALA A 216 20.08 11.67 -9.92
N LEU A 217 19.13 11.78 -10.86
CA LEU A 217 19.45 12.01 -12.25
C LEU A 217 20.21 13.33 -12.46
N ARG A 218 19.79 14.41 -11.79
CA ARG A 218 20.48 15.71 -11.85
C ARG A 218 21.87 15.64 -11.26
N ASP A 219 22.04 14.95 -10.14
CA ASP A 219 23.33 14.84 -9.46
C ASP A 219 24.32 14.03 -10.29
N ILE A 220 23.88 12.91 -10.86
CA ILE A 220 24.74 12.07 -11.70
C ILE A 220 25.09 12.77 -13.03
N THR A 221 24.12 13.41 -13.67
CA THR A 221 24.34 14.11 -14.95
C THR A 221 25.41 15.20 -14.83
N ARG A 222 25.51 15.88 -13.71
CA ARG A 222 26.53 16.91 -13.46
C ARG A 222 27.95 16.35 -13.26
N LEU A 223 28.09 15.07 -13.02
CA LEU A 223 29.41 14.43 -12.79
C LEU A 223 30.11 14.02 -14.10
N TYR A 224 29.35 13.93 -15.20
CA TYR A 224 29.85 13.43 -16.47
C TYR A 224 29.60 14.42 -17.61
N PRO A 225 30.57 14.58 -18.55
CA PRO A 225 30.31 15.28 -19.81
C PRO A 225 29.34 14.46 -20.66
N TYR A 226 28.61 15.13 -21.55
CA TYR A 226 27.68 14.42 -22.47
C TYR A 226 28.48 13.50 -23.42
N ASP A 227 29.54 13.99 -23.98
CA ASP A 227 30.41 13.24 -24.87
C ASP A 227 31.88 13.54 -24.53
N SER A 228 32.77 12.54 -24.67
CA SER A 228 34.21 12.73 -24.48
C SER A 228 34.82 13.26 -25.77
N VAL A 229 35.39 14.45 -25.72
CA VAL A 229 35.92 15.12 -26.91
C VAL A 229 37.37 14.71 -27.21
N ASN A 230 38.16 14.25 -26.21
CA ASN A 230 39.61 14.14 -26.34
C ASN A 230 40.24 12.83 -25.88
N ASP A 231 39.51 11.88 -25.32
CA ASP A 231 40.13 10.63 -24.83
C ASP A 231 39.10 9.49 -24.80
N ASP A 232 39.43 8.37 -25.46
CA ASP A 232 38.61 7.15 -25.50
C ASP A 232 38.42 6.51 -24.09
N ASN A 233 39.17 6.96 -23.09
CA ASN A 233 39.11 6.51 -21.71
C ASN A 233 38.28 7.41 -20.79
N GLU A 234 37.83 8.57 -21.24
CA GLU A 234 37.03 9.48 -20.42
C GLU A 234 35.55 9.03 -20.40
N LYS A 235 35.04 8.84 -19.18
CA LYS A 235 33.65 8.40 -19.00
C LYS A 235 32.68 9.53 -19.38
N SER A 236 31.75 9.24 -20.27
CA SER A 236 30.74 10.19 -20.73
C SER A 236 29.32 9.60 -20.57
N LEU A 237 28.30 10.47 -20.52
CA LEU A 237 26.92 10.04 -20.44
C LEU A 237 26.49 9.18 -21.63
N ARG A 238 27.07 9.45 -22.81
CA ARG A 238 26.80 8.71 -24.04
C ARG A 238 27.56 7.40 -24.12
N GLY A 239 28.85 7.41 -23.80
CA GLY A 239 29.76 6.25 -23.94
C GLY A 239 29.62 5.24 -22.79
N SER A 240 29.34 5.72 -21.57
CA SER A 240 29.27 4.90 -20.34
C SER A 240 27.87 4.78 -19.74
N SER A 241 26.84 4.71 -20.60
CA SER A 241 25.45 4.73 -20.18
C SER A 241 25.08 3.62 -19.18
N LEU A 242 25.67 2.43 -19.29
CA LEU A 242 25.45 1.32 -18.35
C LEU A 242 26.01 1.61 -16.96
N GLU A 243 27.24 2.16 -16.89
CA GLU A 243 27.86 2.51 -15.60
C GLU A 243 27.15 3.68 -14.92
N VAL A 244 26.67 4.63 -15.71
CA VAL A 244 25.86 5.76 -15.22
C VAL A 244 24.53 5.25 -14.67
N ALA A 245 23.90 4.29 -15.34
CA ALA A 245 22.65 3.67 -14.89
C ALA A 245 22.82 2.83 -13.61
N GLU A 246 24.00 2.24 -13.39
CA GLU A 246 24.30 1.49 -12.16
C GLU A 246 24.48 2.41 -10.94
N LYS A 247 24.90 3.65 -11.17
CA LYS A 247 25.09 4.65 -10.10
C LYS A 247 23.80 5.41 -9.76
N LEU A 248 22.79 5.33 -10.60
CA LEU A 248 21.48 5.94 -10.42
C LEU A 248 20.62 5.14 -9.43
#